data_97db30fadcd71a3fcf7469608017af61
#
_entry.id   97db30fadcd71a3fcf7469608017af61
#
_cell.length_a   1.000
_cell.length_b   1.000
_cell.length_c   1.000
_cell.angle_alpha   90.00
_cell.angle_beta   90.00
_cell.angle_gamma   90.00
#
_symmetry.space_group_name_H-M   'P 1'
#
loop_
_entity.id
_entity.type
_entity.pdbx_description
1 polymer ?
#
loop_
_entity_poly.entity_id
_entity_poly.type
_entity_poly.pdbx_seq_one_letter_code
_entity_poly.pdbx_strand_id
1 'polypeptide(L)'
;MKXIILLFSVFSFAQQTQKVDFISMNGSVYPNAIQKSISGSIKYDFTVISSIDTIKIDAQRIEFSSVKINGNEVKFKNTVKELQLFEGFKIGKNILTFNYKATPKQTLYFIGQDENLQIWTQGQGKYTSNWLPSFDDVNEKLIFNLSIDFRNDFEVLSNGKLVNTTTNNKGNIKTWNYSMQKPMSSYLVMLAIGKFEKQVLQSKTRIPLAQYLKLEDKKKFEPTYKYSKEIFDFFETEIGVKYPWQIYKQVPVNDFLYAGMENTSATIFSQDFVVDAIGFNDRNYININAHELAHQWFGNMITAKSGKDHWLQEGFASYYALLVEKKIFGKDYFNYELLKMAKELKKASKTDTIPVLNAKASSLSFYKKGAWALHILREGIGEKNFKKALKNYLNNYKFKNVITDDFLAEIKKISNYDTANFK
;
A
#
# COMPACT_ATOMS: atom_id res chain seq x y z
N MET A 1 1.22 -29.47 -50.39
CA MET A 1 1.12 -29.10 -48.95
C MET A 1 0.73 -27.61 -48.84
N LYS A 2 -0.45 -27.31 -48.36
CA LYS A 2 -0.91 -25.89 -48.16
C LYS A 2 -0.70 -25.52 -46.70
N UNK A 3 0.07 -24.61 -46.11
CA UNK A 3 0.23 -24.29 -45.08
C UNK A 3 -0.71 -23.58 -44.69
N ILE A 4 -1.25 -23.88 -44.03
CA ILE A 4 -2.22 -23.08 -43.30
C ILE A 4 -1.46 -22.18 -42.36
N ILE A 5 -1.37 -20.91 -42.69
CA ILE A 5 -0.83 -19.90 -41.77
C ILE A 5 -1.95 -19.58 -40.76
N LEU A 6 -1.77 -20.08 -39.55
CA LEU A 6 -2.63 -19.66 -38.43
C LEU A 6 -2.21 -18.24 -38.03
N LEU A 7 -2.98 -17.26 -38.44
CA LEU A 7 -2.88 -15.90 -37.92
C LEU A 7 -3.43 -15.90 -36.49
N PHE A 8 -2.52 -15.93 -35.50
CA PHE A 8 -2.89 -15.59 -34.11
C PHE A 8 -3.16 -14.09 -34.07
N SER A 9 -4.42 -13.70 -34.11
CA SER A 9 -4.81 -12.34 -33.78
C SER A 9 -4.53 -12.14 -32.30
N VAL A 10 -3.47 -11.42 -32.00
CA VAL A 10 -3.20 -10.92 -30.63
C VAL A 10 -4.23 -9.81 -30.41
N PHE A 11 -5.37 -10.16 -29.82
CA PHE A 11 -6.27 -9.14 -29.30
C PHE A 11 -5.57 -8.49 -28.11
N SER A 12 -4.95 -7.35 -28.31
CA SER A 12 -4.55 -6.51 -27.20
C SER A 12 -5.83 -5.89 -26.64
N PHE A 13 -6.34 -6.49 -25.57
CA PHE A 13 -7.40 -5.83 -24.81
C PHE A 13 -6.78 -4.56 -24.22
N ALA A 14 -7.23 -3.40 -24.68
CA ALA A 14 -6.87 -2.15 -24.01
C ALA A 14 -7.31 -2.28 -22.56
N GLN A 15 -6.40 -2.01 -21.63
CA GLN A 15 -6.72 -2.03 -20.21
C GLN A 15 -7.87 -1.05 -19.95
N GLN A 16 -8.78 -1.42 -19.05
CA GLN A 16 -9.91 -0.55 -18.68
C GLN A 16 -9.43 0.85 -18.28
N THR A 17 -8.30 0.93 -17.59
CA THR A 17 -7.70 2.19 -17.13
C THR A 17 -7.37 3.17 -18.27
N GLN A 18 -7.32 2.72 -19.52
CA GLN A 18 -7.13 3.61 -20.67
C GLN A 18 -8.45 4.22 -21.17
N LYS A 19 -9.58 3.64 -20.78
CA LYS A 19 -10.92 4.04 -21.25
C LYS A 19 -11.80 4.59 -20.16
N VAL A 20 -11.52 4.23 -18.90
CA VAL A 20 -12.30 4.65 -17.73
C VAL A 20 -11.30 5.03 -16.63
N ASP A 21 -11.55 6.16 -15.98
CA ASP A 21 -10.75 6.67 -14.88
C ASP A 21 -11.65 6.81 -13.65
N PHE A 22 -11.38 6.00 -12.61
CA PHE A 22 -12.10 6.09 -11.34
C PHE A 22 -11.41 7.12 -10.44
N ILE A 23 -12.14 8.18 -10.10
CA ILE A 23 -11.60 9.36 -9.43
C ILE A 23 -11.61 9.20 -7.91
N SER A 24 -12.76 8.75 -7.38
CA SER A 24 -12.91 8.61 -5.93
C SER A 24 -13.94 7.54 -5.56
N MET A 25 -13.72 6.96 -4.39
CA MET A 25 -14.65 6.05 -3.73
C MET A 25 -15.06 6.68 -2.38
N ASN A 26 -16.37 6.72 -2.14
CA ASN A 26 -16.94 7.05 -0.85
C ASN A 26 -17.71 5.83 -0.38
N GLY A 27 -17.20 5.18 0.66
CA GLY A 27 -17.77 3.93 1.16
C GLY A 27 -18.24 4.07 2.60
N SER A 28 -19.39 3.46 2.91
CA SER A 28 -19.84 3.26 4.28
C SER A 28 -19.89 1.76 4.52
N VAL A 29 -19.13 1.26 5.51
CA VAL A 29 -18.96 -0.17 5.72
C VAL A 29 -19.21 -0.57 7.18
N TYR A 30 -19.71 -1.79 7.35
CA TYR A 30 -20.04 -2.38 8.64
C TYR A 30 -19.46 -3.79 8.74
N PRO A 31 -18.30 -3.97 9.39
CA PRO A 31 -17.78 -5.30 9.68
C PRO A 31 -18.63 -5.99 10.76
N ASN A 32 -18.95 -7.25 10.55
CA ASN A 32 -19.72 -8.07 11.48
C ASN A 32 -18.82 -9.21 12.00
N ALA A 33 -18.38 -9.08 13.24
CA ALA A 33 -17.44 -10.03 13.84
C ALA A 33 -18.05 -11.42 14.06
N ILE A 34 -19.38 -11.49 14.35
CA ILE A 34 -20.07 -12.76 14.60
C ILE A 34 -20.16 -13.57 13.31
N GLN A 35 -20.55 -12.92 12.22
CA GLN A 35 -20.70 -13.58 10.92
C GLN A 35 -19.40 -13.65 10.13
N LYS A 36 -18.34 -12.97 10.60
CA LYS A 36 -17.06 -12.80 9.88
C LYS A 36 -17.32 -12.28 8.46
N SER A 37 -18.17 -11.24 8.38
CA SER A 37 -18.61 -10.65 7.11
C SER A 37 -18.47 -9.14 7.16
N ILE A 38 -18.66 -8.49 6.02
CA ILE A 38 -18.71 -7.03 5.92
C ILE A 38 -19.79 -6.67 4.90
N SER A 39 -20.55 -5.63 5.21
CA SER A 39 -21.52 -5.07 4.28
C SER A 39 -21.29 -3.57 4.17
N GLY A 40 -21.79 -2.97 3.10
CA GLY A 40 -21.65 -1.54 2.94
C GLY A 40 -22.37 -1.01 1.72
N SER A 41 -22.31 0.31 1.59
CA SER A 41 -22.75 1.04 0.41
C SER A 41 -21.56 1.83 -0.14
N ILE A 42 -21.40 1.80 -1.45
CA ILE A 42 -20.27 2.42 -2.14
C ILE A 42 -20.80 3.39 -3.18
N LYS A 43 -20.15 4.55 -3.26
CA LYS A 43 -20.30 5.51 -4.35
C LYS A 43 -18.94 5.70 -5.02
N TYR A 44 -18.88 5.44 -6.31
CA TYR A 44 -17.73 5.77 -7.17
C TYR A 44 -18.07 6.97 -8.06
N ASP A 45 -17.17 7.93 -8.09
CA ASP A 45 -17.15 8.99 -9.10
C ASP A 45 -16.11 8.57 -10.16
N PHE A 46 -16.51 8.53 -11.43
CA PHE A 46 -15.63 8.06 -12.51
C PHE A 46 -15.89 8.81 -13.81
N THR A 47 -14.90 8.77 -14.72
CA THR A 47 -14.97 9.38 -16.05
C THR A 47 -14.78 8.31 -17.11
N VAL A 48 -15.69 8.22 -18.06
CA VAL A 48 -15.50 7.42 -19.27
C VAL A 48 -14.80 8.30 -20.29
N ILE A 49 -13.59 7.92 -20.67
CA ILE A 49 -12.68 8.68 -21.55
C ILE A 49 -12.99 8.38 -23.02
N SER A 50 -13.26 7.12 -23.33
CA SER A 50 -13.57 6.68 -24.68
C SER A 50 -14.55 5.51 -24.64
N SER A 51 -15.14 5.19 -25.78
CA SER A 51 -16.16 4.13 -25.89
C SER A 51 -15.69 2.81 -25.27
N ILE A 52 -16.54 2.24 -24.44
CA ILE A 52 -16.34 0.96 -23.77
C ILE A 52 -17.70 0.25 -23.66
N ASP A 53 -17.70 -1.06 -23.87
CA ASP A 53 -18.93 -1.87 -23.82
C ASP A 53 -19.24 -2.38 -22.41
N THR A 54 -18.20 -2.58 -21.59
CA THR A 54 -18.35 -3.16 -20.26
C THR A 54 -17.37 -2.49 -19.29
N ILE A 55 -17.90 -2.01 -18.18
CA ILE A 55 -17.10 -1.50 -17.06
C ILE A 55 -17.09 -2.57 -15.97
N LYS A 56 -15.93 -2.84 -15.38
CA LYS A 56 -15.71 -3.91 -14.41
C LYS A 56 -15.19 -3.35 -13.09
N ILE A 57 -15.73 -3.87 -11.98
CA ILE A 57 -15.23 -3.65 -10.62
C ILE A 57 -14.84 -5.01 -10.08
N ASP A 58 -13.61 -5.18 -9.61
CA ASP A 58 -13.17 -6.45 -9.04
C ASP A 58 -13.91 -6.72 -7.72
N ALA A 59 -14.43 -7.93 -7.56
CA ALA A 59 -15.30 -8.30 -6.44
C ALA A 59 -15.33 -9.83 -6.29
N GLN A 60 -14.51 -10.35 -5.39
CA GLN A 60 -14.36 -11.79 -5.21
C GLN A 60 -15.49 -12.34 -4.33
N ARG A 61 -16.45 -13.05 -4.94
CA ARG A 61 -17.57 -13.67 -4.24
C ARG A 61 -18.38 -12.67 -3.41
N ILE A 62 -18.65 -11.50 -3.98
CA ILE A 62 -19.39 -10.41 -3.34
C ILE A 62 -20.81 -10.38 -3.89
N GLU A 63 -21.80 -10.14 -3.03
CA GLU A 63 -23.19 -9.97 -3.39
C GLU A 63 -23.50 -8.47 -3.55
N PHE A 64 -24.31 -8.14 -4.55
CA PHE A 64 -24.66 -6.74 -4.86
C PHE A 64 -26.16 -6.54 -4.88
N SER A 65 -26.58 -5.35 -4.48
CA SER A 65 -27.97 -4.88 -4.60
C SER A 65 -27.99 -3.39 -4.86
N SER A 66 -29.12 -2.89 -5.39
CA SER A 66 -29.35 -1.45 -5.63
C SER A 66 -28.27 -0.82 -6.49
N VAL A 67 -27.87 -1.50 -7.57
CA VAL A 67 -26.81 -0.99 -8.46
C VAL A 67 -27.39 0.08 -9.37
N LYS A 68 -26.84 1.31 -9.26
CA LYS A 68 -27.34 2.47 -10.02
C LYS A 68 -26.19 3.22 -10.67
N ILE A 69 -26.41 3.70 -11.90
CA ILE A 69 -25.50 4.63 -12.57
C ILE A 69 -26.29 5.93 -12.83
N ASN A 70 -25.69 7.04 -12.38
CA ASN A 70 -26.31 8.38 -12.54
C ASN A 70 -27.72 8.44 -11.93
N GLY A 71 -27.94 7.70 -10.83
CA GLY A 71 -29.21 7.68 -10.11
C GLY A 71 -30.22 6.66 -10.61
N ASN A 72 -30.01 6.04 -11.77
CA ASN A 72 -30.95 5.09 -12.39
C ASN A 72 -30.47 3.65 -12.17
N GLU A 73 -31.38 2.77 -11.82
CA GLU A 73 -31.08 1.32 -11.73
C GLU A 73 -30.61 0.81 -13.09
N VAL A 74 -29.60 -0.05 -13.06
CA VAL A 74 -29.03 -0.62 -14.28
C VAL A 74 -28.94 -2.13 -14.17
N LYS A 75 -28.99 -2.80 -15.31
CA LYS A 75 -28.72 -4.23 -15.38
C LYS A 75 -27.23 -4.46 -15.18
N PHE A 76 -26.89 -5.48 -14.43
CA PHE A 76 -25.51 -5.84 -14.17
C PHE A 76 -25.35 -7.34 -14.15
N LYS A 77 -24.13 -7.78 -14.32
CA LYS A 77 -23.76 -9.19 -14.12
C LYS A 77 -22.81 -9.28 -12.94
N ASN A 78 -23.16 -10.10 -11.99
CA ASN A 78 -22.31 -10.43 -10.87
C ASN A 78 -21.67 -11.78 -11.15
N THR A 79 -20.36 -11.76 -11.43
CA THR A 79 -19.59 -13.00 -11.60
C THR A 79 -18.97 -13.36 -10.23
N VAL A 80 -18.28 -14.48 -10.18
CA VAL A 80 -17.54 -14.84 -8.96
C VAL A 80 -16.39 -13.86 -8.68
N LYS A 81 -15.94 -13.14 -9.71
CA LYS A 81 -14.73 -12.30 -9.63
C LYS A 81 -14.98 -10.80 -9.79
N GLU A 82 -16.10 -10.41 -10.39
CA GLU A 82 -16.30 -9.00 -10.74
C GLU A 82 -17.78 -8.64 -10.93
N LEU A 83 -18.08 -7.37 -10.69
CA LEU A 83 -19.32 -6.72 -11.07
C LEU A 83 -19.12 -6.13 -12.47
N GLN A 84 -19.99 -6.52 -13.42
CA GLN A 84 -19.93 -6.04 -14.81
C GLN A 84 -21.14 -5.17 -15.10
N LEU A 85 -20.88 -3.98 -15.71
CA LEU A 85 -21.87 -2.95 -16.03
C LEU A 85 -21.84 -2.73 -17.54
N PHE A 86 -23.00 -2.76 -18.17
CA PHE A 86 -23.13 -2.73 -19.64
C PHE A 86 -23.88 -1.49 -20.14
N GLU A 87 -24.52 -0.73 -19.25
CA GLU A 87 -25.40 0.38 -19.62
C GLU A 87 -25.41 1.44 -18.54
N GLY A 88 -26.05 2.59 -18.82
CA GLY A 88 -26.27 3.65 -17.85
C GLY A 88 -25.13 4.66 -17.77
N PHE A 89 -23.96 4.38 -18.31
CA PHE A 89 -22.82 5.30 -18.33
C PHE A 89 -22.71 6.01 -19.69
N LYS A 90 -22.06 7.14 -19.70
CA LYS A 90 -21.84 7.98 -20.89
C LYS A 90 -20.42 8.53 -20.89
N ILE A 91 -19.93 8.95 -22.04
CA ILE A 91 -18.65 9.66 -22.15
C ILE A 91 -18.67 10.86 -21.20
N GLY A 92 -17.60 11.04 -20.44
CA GLY A 92 -17.49 12.07 -19.41
C GLY A 92 -17.80 11.53 -18.02
N LYS A 93 -18.26 12.42 -17.14
CA LYS A 93 -18.45 12.13 -15.71
C LYS A 93 -19.68 11.25 -15.47
N ASN A 94 -19.52 10.30 -14.57
CA ASN A 94 -20.57 9.37 -14.14
C ASN A 94 -20.44 9.11 -12.64
N ILE A 95 -21.53 8.61 -12.04
CA ILE A 95 -21.59 8.19 -10.65
C ILE A 95 -22.16 6.76 -10.63
N LEU A 96 -21.45 5.85 -9.97
CA LEU A 96 -21.93 4.47 -9.71
C LEU A 96 -22.20 4.34 -8.21
N THR A 97 -23.38 3.81 -7.86
CA THR A 97 -23.68 3.46 -6.46
C THR A 97 -24.20 2.04 -6.37
N PHE A 98 -23.88 1.37 -5.26
CA PHE A 98 -24.42 0.04 -4.98
C PHE A 98 -24.29 -0.29 -3.49
N ASN A 99 -25.08 -1.28 -3.06
CA ASN A 99 -24.89 -1.92 -1.77
C ASN A 99 -24.22 -3.28 -2.01
N TYR A 100 -23.42 -3.73 -1.03
CA TYR A 100 -22.74 -5.02 -1.16
C TYR A 100 -22.67 -5.76 0.18
N LYS A 101 -22.45 -7.07 0.08
CA LYS A 101 -22.14 -7.93 1.22
C LYS A 101 -21.06 -8.92 0.80
N ALA A 102 -20.04 -9.08 1.67
CA ALA A 102 -18.94 -10.01 1.46
C ALA A 102 -18.72 -10.86 2.70
N THR A 103 -18.34 -12.11 2.48
CA THR A 103 -17.88 -13.03 3.55
C THR A 103 -16.47 -13.48 3.16
N PRO A 104 -15.48 -12.60 3.38
CA PRO A 104 -14.11 -12.81 2.88
C PRO A 104 -13.44 -13.98 3.60
N LYS A 105 -12.73 -14.81 2.83
CA LYS A 105 -11.92 -15.91 3.37
C LYS A 105 -10.45 -15.53 3.48
N GLN A 106 -10.11 -14.35 2.98
CA GLN A 106 -8.77 -13.77 3.05
C GLN A 106 -8.87 -12.25 2.94
N THR A 107 -7.83 -11.57 3.26
CA THR A 107 -7.65 -10.11 3.16
C THR A 107 -8.28 -9.34 4.32
N LEU A 108 -9.46 -9.69 4.76
CA LEU A 108 -10.08 -9.15 5.99
C LEU A 108 -10.18 -10.31 6.98
N TYR A 109 -9.50 -10.17 8.10
CA TYR A 109 -9.33 -11.21 9.11
C TYR A 109 -10.01 -10.81 10.41
N PHE A 110 -10.64 -11.77 11.07
CA PHE A 110 -11.32 -11.61 12.35
C PHE A 110 -10.60 -12.51 13.35
N ILE A 111 -9.81 -11.93 14.23
CA ILE A 111 -8.90 -12.61 15.14
C ILE A 111 -9.37 -12.41 16.57
N GLY A 112 -9.41 -13.47 17.38
CA GLY A 112 -9.83 -13.38 18.77
C GLY A 112 -11.34 -13.19 18.91
N GLN A 113 -11.77 -12.90 20.13
CA GLN A 113 -13.17 -12.68 20.47
C GLN A 113 -13.28 -11.68 21.62
N ASP A 114 -14.45 -11.10 21.79
CA ASP A 114 -14.80 -10.20 22.90
C ASP A 114 -13.79 -9.07 23.08
N GLU A 115 -13.12 -8.98 24.21
CA GLU A 115 -12.15 -7.93 24.52
C GLU A 115 -10.86 -8.07 23.71
N ASN A 116 -10.57 -9.28 23.22
CA ASN A 116 -9.37 -9.57 22.42
C ASN A 116 -9.64 -9.56 20.92
N LEU A 117 -10.86 -9.18 20.51
CA LEU A 117 -11.20 -9.13 19.09
C LEU A 117 -10.35 -8.09 18.37
N GLN A 118 -9.75 -8.52 17.27
CA GLN A 118 -9.14 -7.62 16.29
C GLN A 118 -9.66 -7.97 14.90
N ILE A 119 -9.91 -6.95 14.09
CA ILE A 119 -10.27 -7.09 12.67
C ILE A 119 -9.25 -6.27 11.90
N TRP A 120 -8.57 -6.91 10.93
CA TRP A 120 -7.57 -6.18 10.16
C TRP A 120 -7.47 -6.73 8.73
N THR A 121 -6.88 -5.91 7.85
CA THR A 121 -6.76 -6.23 6.43
C THR A 121 -5.30 -6.45 6.02
N GLN A 122 -5.13 -7.22 4.95
CA GLN A 122 -3.86 -7.36 4.23
C GLN A 122 -4.19 -7.51 2.74
N GLY A 123 -3.97 -6.44 1.96
CA GLY A 123 -4.40 -6.34 0.56
C GLY A 123 -3.34 -6.63 -0.48
N GLN A 124 -2.06 -6.78 -0.09
CA GLN A 124 -0.98 -7.03 -1.04
C GLN A 124 -1.23 -8.34 -1.79
N GLY A 125 -0.92 -8.36 -3.09
CA GLY A 125 -1.18 -9.52 -3.93
C GLY A 125 -2.50 -9.45 -4.68
N LYS A 126 -3.14 -8.28 -4.73
CA LYS A 126 -4.40 -8.05 -5.45
C LYS A 126 -5.59 -8.74 -4.77
N TYR A 127 -5.74 -8.51 -3.47
CA TYR A 127 -6.77 -9.22 -2.70
C TYR A 127 -7.82 -8.32 -2.06
N THR A 128 -7.68 -6.99 -2.15
CA THR A 128 -8.67 -6.06 -1.54
C THR A 128 -10.08 -6.35 -2.02
N SER A 129 -10.24 -6.78 -3.26
CA SER A 129 -11.55 -7.14 -3.86
C SER A 129 -12.26 -8.31 -3.16
N ASN A 130 -11.62 -8.97 -2.17
CA ASN A 130 -12.28 -9.99 -1.36
C ASN A 130 -13.21 -9.40 -0.30
N TRP A 131 -13.00 -8.13 0.12
CA TRP A 131 -13.85 -7.51 1.13
C TRP A 131 -14.43 -6.17 0.71
N LEU A 132 -13.81 -5.53 -0.26
CA LEU A 132 -14.22 -4.21 -0.74
C LEU A 132 -14.23 -4.25 -2.27
N PRO A 133 -15.38 -4.10 -2.93
CA PRO A 133 -15.40 -4.02 -4.39
C PRO A 133 -14.48 -2.88 -4.85
N SER A 134 -13.43 -3.18 -5.63
CA SER A 134 -12.35 -2.24 -5.90
C SER A 134 -11.61 -2.61 -7.19
N PHE A 135 -10.33 -2.29 -7.27
CA PHE A 135 -9.53 -2.55 -8.48
C PHE A 135 -8.25 -3.28 -8.09
N ASP A 136 -8.12 -4.52 -8.56
CA ASP A 136 -6.91 -5.31 -8.34
C ASP A 136 -5.77 -4.87 -9.28
N ASP A 137 -6.08 -4.08 -10.31
CA ASP A 137 -5.07 -3.43 -11.14
C ASP A 137 -4.47 -2.26 -10.38
N VAL A 138 -3.18 -2.35 -10.05
CA VAL A 138 -2.46 -1.30 -9.29
C VAL A 138 -2.40 0.04 -10.06
N ASN A 139 -2.69 0.02 -11.37
CA ASN A 139 -2.67 1.22 -12.19
C ASN A 139 -3.94 2.06 -12.05
N GLU A 140 -5.00 1.52 -11.43
CA GLU A 140 -6.18 2.30 -11.08
C GLU A 140 -5.97 2.93 -9.70
N LYS A 141 -5.60 4.20 -9.69
CA LYS A 141 -5.39 4.96 -8.46
C LYS A 141 -6.54 5.95 -8.26
N LEU A 142 -7.16 5.90 -7.09
CA LEU A 142 -8.27 6.79 -6.78
C LEU A 142 -8.23 7.23 -5.31
N ILE A 143 -9.03 8.23 -4.98
CA ILE A 143 -9.15 8.73 -3.61
C ILE A 143 -10.14 7.85 -2.86
N PHE A 144 -9.71 7.27 -1.74
CA PHE A 144 -10.57 6.42 -0.89
C PHE A 144 -11.01 7.18 0.35
N ASN A 145 -12.32 7.28 0.55
CA ASN A 145 -12.93 7.81 1.78
C ASN A 145 -13.81 6.72 2.38
N LEU A 146 -13.58 6.38 3.65
CA LEU A 146 -14.34 5.33 4.32
C LEU A 146 -14.99 5.83 5.60
N SER A 147 -16.28 5.58 5.72
CA SER A 147 -17.04 5.67 6.96
C SER A 147 -17.19 4.24 7.49
N ILE A 148 -16.74 3.99 8.70
CA ILE A 148 -16.77 2.64 9.27
C ILE A 148 -17.63 2.67 10.53
N ASP A 149 -18.67 1.84 10.56
CA ASP A 149 -19.54 1.66 11.71
C ASP A 149 -19.08 0.46 12.53
N PHE A 150 -18.84 0.67 13.82
CA PHE A 150 -18.49 -0.43 14.73
C PHE A 150 -18.90 -0.07 16.16
N ARG A 151 -18.73 -1.02 17.09
CA ARG A 151 -18.98 -0.81 18.52
C ARG A 151 -18.14 0.36 19.04
N ASN A 152 -18.73 1.23 19.84
CA ASN A 152 -18.08 2.45 20.32
C ASN A 152 -16.95 2.22 21.34
N ASP A 153 -16.85 1.00 21.87
CA ASP A 153 -15.80 0.61 22.83
C ASP A 153 -14.51 0.12 22.16
N PHE A 154 -14.44 0.17 20.82
CA PHE A 154 -13.27 -0.16 20.02
C PHE A 154 -12.66 1.07 19.40
N GLU A 155 -11.38 0.98 19.01
CA GLU A 155 -10.75 1.92 18.10
C GLU A 155 -10.81 1.36 16.69
N VAL A 156 -11.12 2.23 15.72
CA VAL A 156 -11.21 1.85 14.31
C VAL A 156 -10.26 2.73 13.51
N LEU A 157 -9.37 2.11 12.75
CA LEU A 157 -8.34 2.78 11.96
C LEU A 157 -8.53 2.49 10.48
N SER A 158 -8.30 3.50 9.63
CA SER A 158 -8.25 3.34 8.19
C SER A 158 -7.25 4.33 7.60
N ASN A 159 -7.14 4.36 6.27
CA ASN A 159 -6.23 5.28 5.56
C ASN A 159 -6.65 6.74 5.76
N GLY A 160 -5.68 7.65 5.68
CA GLY A 160 -5.96 9.08 5.71
C GLY A 160 -6.25 9.62 7.10
N LYS A 161 -6.88 10.79 7.11
CA LYS A 161 -7.17 11.53 8.34
C LYS A 161 -8.58 11.21 8.84
N LEU A 162 -8.70 10.96 10.14
CA LEU A 162 -10.02 10.91 10.79
C LEU A 162 -10.61 12.32 10.79
N VAL A 163 -11.69 12.51 10.06
CA VAL A 163 -12.36 13.82 9.92
C VAL A 163 -13.25 14.10 11.12
N ASN A 164 -14.07 13.12 11.47
CA ASN A 164 -14.95 13.21 12.63
C ASN A 164 -15.44 11.82 13.02
N THR A 165 -16.11 11.76 14.16
CA THR A 165 -16.85 10.56 14.59
C THR A 165 -18.25 10.97 15.00
N THR A 166 -19.21 10.08 14.79
CA THR A 166 -20.60 10.26 15.28
C THR A 166 -21.03 8.99 15.99
N THR A 167 -21.88 9.13 17.00
CA THR A 167 -22.40 8.00 17.76
C THR A 167 -23.92 7.93 17.55
N ASN A 168 -24.46 6.73 17.37
CA ASN A 168 -25.89 6.59 17.16
C ASN A 168 -26.69 6.94 18.43
N ASN A 169 -28.00 7.11 18.29
CA ASN A 169 -28.87 7.57 19.39
C ASN A 169 -28.89 6.62 20.59
N LYS A 170 -28.55 5.34 20.39
CA LYS A 170 -28.45 4.35 21.47
C LYS A 170 -27.07 4.32 22.12
N GLY A 171 -26.10 5.04 21.55
CA GLY A 171 -24.76 5.17 22.11
C GLY A 171 -23.83 3.96 21.96
N ASN A 172 -24.26 2.91 21.28
CA ASN A 172 -23.47 1.67 21.21
C ASN A 172 -22.74 1.45 19.89
N ILE A 173 -23.09 2.20 18.83
CA ILE A 173 -22.40 2.17 17.54
C ILE A 173 -21.83 3.56 17.28
N LYS A 174 -20.60 3.58 16.86
CA LYS A 174 -19.89 4.81 16.47
C LYS A 174 -19.47 4.66 15.01
N THR A 175 -19.52 5.75 14.29
CA THR A 175 -19.05 5.86 12.91
C THR A 175 -17.74 6.66 12.91
N TRP A 176 -16.70 6.11 12.31
CA TRP A 176 -15.42 6.81 12.09
C TRP A 176 -15.34 7.21 10.62
N ASN A 177 -15.23 8.51 10.35
CA ASN A 177 -15.18 9.04 8.97
C ASN A 177 -13.74 9.39 8.61
N TYR A 178 -13.14 8.60 7.72
CA TYR A 178 -11.77 8.76 7.24
C TYR A 178 -11.75 9.34 5.83
N SER A 179 -10.79 10.23 5.56
CA SER A 179 -10.64 10.85 4.24
C SER A 179 -9.18 10.89 3.80
N MET A 180 -8.96 10.49 2.56
CA MET A 180 -7.70 10.67 1.84
C MET A 180 -7.81 11.92 0.96
N GLN A 181 -6.68 12.59 0.71
CA GLN A 181 -6.65 13.75 -0.19
C GLN A 181 -6.00 13.45 -1.55
N LYS A 182 -5.32 12.32 -1.64
CA LYS A 182 -4.54 11.96 -2.83
C LYS A 182 -4.86 10.53 -3.24
N PRO A 183 -4.79 10.24 -4.54
CA PRO A 183 -5.11 8.89 -5.02
C PRO A 183 -4.05 7.86 -4.62
N MET A 184 -4.49 6.62 -4.45
CA MET A 184 -3.64 5.48 -4.16
C MET A 184 -4.22 4.21 -4.79
N SER A 185 -3.40 3.17 -4.91
CA SER A 185 -3.85 1.87 -5.42
C SER A 185 -4.66 1.13 -4.36
N SER A 186 -5.64 0.33 -4.81
CA SER A 186 -6.60 -0.36 -3.92
C SER A 186 -5.93 -1.32 -2.93
N TYR A 187 -4.81 -1.95 -3.30
CA TYR A 187 -4.17 -2.92 -2.41
C TYR A 187 -3.68 -2.29 -1.10
N LEU A 188 -3.57 -0.97 -1.08
CA LEU A 188 -3.11 -0.19 0.07
C LEU A 188 -4.24 0.25 1.01
N VAL A 189 -5.50 -0.04 0.65
CA VAL A 189 -6.64 0.25 1.52
C VAL A 189 -6.58 -0.65 2.75
N MET A 190 -6.81 -0.06 3.93
CA MET A 190 -6.71 -0.82 5.16
C MET A 190 -7.84 -0.53 6.13
N LEU A 191 -8.08 -1.50 6.99
CA LEU A 191 -8.94 -1.42 8.14
C LEU A 191 -8.22 -2.13 9.29
N ALA A 192 -8.20 -1.52 10.47
CA ALA A 192 -7.74 -2.18 11.69
C ALA A 192 -8.64 -1.75 12.84
N ILE A 193 -9.24 -2.72 13.51
CA ILE A 193 -10.16 -2.51 14.63
C ILE A 193 -9.64 -3.31 15.81
N GLY A 194 -9.63 -2.70 17.00
CA GLY A 194 -9.20 -3.40 18.21
C GLY A 194 -9.31 -2.50 19.43
N LYS A 195 -8.95 -3.05 20.56
CA LYS A 195 -8.82 -2.31 21.82
C LYS A 195 -7.39 -1.77 21.87
N PHE A 196 -7.19 -0.54 21.39
CA PHE A 196 -5.87 0.07 21.26
C PHE A 196 -5.73 1.31 22.14
N GLU A 197 -4.56 1.45 22.77
CA GLU A 197 -4.07 2.70 23.34
C GLU A 197 -3.35 3.46 22.24
N LYS A 198 -3.39 4.80 22.32
CA LYS A 198 -2.84 5.67 21.28
C LYS A 198 -1.91 6.72 21.87
N GLN A 199 -0.79 6.98 21.21
CA GLN A 199 0.00 8.19 21.43
C GLN A 199 0.25 8.90 20.11
N VAL A 200 0.46 10.20 20.15
CA VAL A 200 0.71 10.99 18.94
C VAL A 200 1.93 11.88 19.17
N LEU A 201 2.89 11.77 18.26
CA LEU A 201 4.05 12.65 18.19
C LEU A 201 3.89 13.56 16.98
N GLN A 202 4.67 14.62 16.92
CA GLN A 202 4.70 15.52 15.75
C GLN A 202 6.08 15.44 15.10
N SER A 203 6.11 15.23 13.79
CA SER A 203 7.35 15.32 13.02
C SER A 203 7.84 16.79 12.97
N LYS A 204 9.06 17.01 12.47
CA LYS A 204 9.58 18.37 12.25
C LYS A 204 8.71 19.17 11.26
N THR A 205 8.06 18.50 10.33
CA THR A 205 7.17 19.16 9.34
C THR A 205 5.71 19.19 9.78
N ARG A 206 5.45 18.85 11.08
CA ARG A 206 4.13 18.87 11.72
C ARG A 206 3.15 17.81 11.20
N ILE A 207 3.67 16.71 10.63
CA ILE A 207 2.84 15.55 10.33
C ILE A 207 2.58 14.80 11.65
N PRO A 208 1.33 14.51 12.02
CA PRO A 208 1.04 13.69 13.19
C PRO A 208 1.50 12.26 12.97
N LEU A 209 2.23 11.71 13.92
CA LEU A 209 2.71 10.32 13.94
C LEU A 209 1.92 9.61 15.03
N ALA A 210 0.86 8.91 14.63
CA ALA A 210 -0.06 8.27 15.57
C ALA A 210 0.33 6.80 15.72
N GLN A 211 0.69 6.42 16.92
CA GLN A 211 1.19 5.10 17.27
C GLN A 211 0.17 4.41 18.17
N TYR A 212 -0.06 3.13 17.91
CA TYR A 212 -1.08 2.35 18.61
C TYR A 212 -0.46 1.08 19.18
N LEU A 213 -0.91 0.66 20.36
CA LEU A 213 -0.58 -0.63 20.97
C LEU A 213 -1.84 -1.18 21.63
N LYS A 214 -1.91 -2.49 21.84
CA LYS A 214 -2.96 -3.08 22.66
C LYS A 214 -2.91 -2.46 24.07
N LEU A 215 -4.05 -2.39 24.72
CA LEU A 215 -4.15 -1.78 26.06
C LEU A 215 -3.13 -2.39 27.06
N GLU A 216 -2.96 -3.70 27.00
CA GLU A 216 -2.02 -4.42 27.90
C GLU A 216 -0.55 -4.05 27.64
N ASP A 217 -0.23 -3.56 26.44
CA ASP A 217 1.13 -3.21 26.03
C ASP A 217 1.44 -1.71 26.19
N LYS A 218 0.57 -0.93 26.81
CA LYS A 218 0.75 0.54 26.89
C LYS A 218 2.08 1.00 27.49
N LYS A 219 2.72 0.20 28.31
CA LYS A 219 4.04 0.52 28.88
C LYS A 219 5.19 0.31 27.89
N LYS A 220 4.91 -0.30 26.74
CA LYS A 220 5.92 -0.63 25.72
C LYS A 220 6.02 0.40 24.59
N PHE A 221 5.28 1.52 24.65
CA PHE A 221 5.33 2.55 23.60
C PHE A 221 6.75 3.03 23.32
N GLU A 222 7.49 3.41 24.38
CA GLU A 222 8.84 3.96 24.20
C GLU A 222 9.78 2.94 23.54
N PRO A 223 9.97 1.72 24.08
CA PRO A 223 10.89 0.79 23.42
C PRO A 223 10.42 0.32 22.04
N THR A 224 9.11 0.06 21.86
CA THR A 224 8.59 -0.40 20.56
C THR A 224 8.79 0.67 19.47
N TYR A 225 8.46 1.93 19.77
CA TYR A 225 8.49 3.00 18.79
C TYR A 225 9.73 3.89 18.84
N LYS A 226 10.75 3.41 19.57
CA LYS A 226 12.03 4.12 19.67
C LYS A 226 12.55 4.45 18.27
N TYR A 227 12.97 5.69 18.09
CA TYR A 227 13.44 6.24 16.83
C TYR A 227 12.37 6.49 15.74
N SER A 228 11.09 6.15 15.95
CA SER A 228 10.08 6.34 14.87
C SER A 228 10.02 7.78 14.35
N LYS A 229 10.03 8.76 15.26
CA LYS A 229 10.06 10.18 14.86
C LYS A 229 11.38 10.53 14.14
N GLU A 230 12.50 10.04 14.65
CA GLU A 230 13.82 10.30 14.06
C GLU A 230 13.91 9.71 12.65
N ILE A 231 13.38 8.50 12.44
CA ILE A 231 13.31 7.85 11.14
C ILE A 231 12.48 8.70 10.17
N PHE A 232 11.32 9.16 10.62
CA PHE A 232 10.42 9.97 9.80
C PHE A 232 11.12 11.28 9.36
N ASP A 233 11.69 12.00 10.33
CA ASP A 233 12.37 13.28 10.05
C ASP A 233 13.60 13.09 9.16
N PHE A 234 14.33 11.98 9.35
CA PHE A 234 15.46 11.61 8.51
C PHE A 234 15.01 11.37 7.07
N PHE A 235 13.93 10.62 6.85
CA PHE A 235 13.47 10.33 5.49
C PHE A 235 13.05 11.59 4.73
N GLU A 236 12.32 12.51 5.35
CA GLU A 236 11.96 13.75 4.66
C GLU A 236 13.20 14.53 4.22
N THR A 237 14.26 14.50 5.03
CA THR A 237 15.53 15.17 4.70
C THR A 237 16.31 14.41 3.63
N GLU A 238 16.46 13.10 3.81
CA GLU A 238 17.30 12.25 2.96
C GLU A 238 16.71 12.07 1.56
N ILE A 239 15.40 11.84 1.50
CA ILE A 239 14.67 11.70 0.22
C ILE A 239 14.53 13.06 -0.47
N GLY A 240 14.41 14.14 0.32
CA GLY A 240 14.29 15.49 -0.21
C GLY A 240 12.91 15.84 -0.76
N VAL A 241 11.91 15.00 -0.48
CA VAL A 241 10.50 15.21 -0.84
C VAL A 241 9.66 15.01 0.42
N LYS A 242 8.84 15.99 0.74
CA LYS A 242 7.99 15.91 1.94
C LYS A 242 7.06 14.70 1.90
N TYR A 243 6.76 14.19 3.09
CA TYR A 243 5.80 13.09 3.26
C TYR A 243 4.48 13.48 2.57
N PRO A 244 3.96 12.61 1.70
CA PRO A 244 2.87 13.02 0.81
C PRO A 244 1.46 12.94 1.41
N TRP A 245 1.33 12.39 2.62
CA TRP A 245 0.02 12.14 3.24
C TRP A 245 -0.17 13.05 4.47
N GLN A 246 -1.39 13.08 5.03
CA GLN A 246 -1.76 14.02 6.10
C GLN A 246 -1.37 13.55 7.51
N ILE A 247 -1.11 12.27 7.67
CA ILE A 247 -0.87 11.60 8.97
C ILE A 247 -0.13 10.30 8.70
N TYR A 248 0.66 9.84 9.65
CA TYR A 248 1.25 8.49 9.58
C TYR A 248 0.83 7.71 10.82
N LYS A 249 0.14 6.59 10.61
CA LYS A 249 -0.33 5.69 11.67
C LYS A 249 0.48 4.40 11.65
N GLN A 250 0.71 3.83 12.84
CA GLN A 250 1.44 2.57 13.02
C GLN A 250 0.67 1.73 14.04
N VAL A 251 0.25 0.52 13.64
CA VAL A 251 -0.54 -0.35 14.52
C VAL A 251 -0.10 -1.81 14.40
N PRO A 252 0.48 -2.40 15.46
CA PRO A 252 0.70 -3.85 15.51
C PRO A 252 -0.61 -4.59 15.77
N VAL A 253 -0.77 -5.74 15.13
CA VAL A 253 -1.95 -6.58 15.29
C VAL A 253 -1.54 -8.04 15.51
N ASN A 254 -2.41 -8.79 16.20
CA ASN A 254 -2.20 -10.21 16.47
C ASN A 254 -2.29 -11.03 15.18
N ASP A 255 -1.46 -12.04 15.09
CA ASP A 255 -1.45 -13.04 14.02
C ASP A 255 -1.28 -12.45 12.62
N PHE A 256 -0.64 -11.28 12.51
CA PHE A 256 -0.40 -10.67 11.21
C PHE A 256 0.49 -11.58 10.35
N LEU A 257 0.19 -11.66 9.06
CA LEU A 257 0.79 -12.64 8.16
C LEU A 257 2.27 -12.36 7.83
N TYR A 258 2.70 -11.11 7.99
CA TYR A 258 4.03 -10.62 7.60
C TYR A 258 4.61 -9.75 8.71
N ALA A 259 5.83 -9.26 8.51
CA ALA A 259 6.45 -8.34 9.45
C ALA A 259 5.74 -6.98 9.47
N GLY A 260 5.41 -6.48 8.29
CA GLY A 260 4.67 -5.23 8.10
C GLY A 260 3.88 -5.23 6.80
N MET A 261 3.08 -4.19 6.64
CA MET A 261 2.36 -3.90 5.39
C MET A 261 2.20 -2.38 5.28
N GLU A 262 2.65 -1.87 4.17
CA GLU A 262 2.83 -0.44 3.89
C GLU A 262 1.53 0.32 3.60
N ASN A 263 0.37 -0.11 4.04
CA ASN A 263 -0.90 0.56 3.74
C ASN A 263 -0.75 2.09 3.82
N THR A 264 -1.29 2.79 2.85
CA THR A 264 -1.06 4.24 2.70
C THR A 264 -1.46 5.00 3.97
N SER A 265 -0.52 5.74 4.54
CA SER A 265 -0.66 6.55 5.76
C SER A 265 -0.94 5.75 7.04
N ALA A 266 -0.93 4.42 7.01
CA ALA A 266 -1.37 3.60 8.15
C ALA A 266 -0.77 2.18 8.07
N THR A 267 0.50 2.04 8.44
CA THR A 267 1.19 0.75 8.42
C THR A 267 0.65 -0.19 9.50
N ILE A 268 0.38 -1.43 9.09
CA ILE A 268 0.08 -2.52 10.02
C ILE A 268 1.38 -3.33 10.24
N PHE A 269 1.66 -3.68 11.50
CA PHE A 269 2.83 -4.50 11.86
C PHE A 269 2.37 -5.78 12.58
N SER A 270 3.25 -6.77 12.59
CA SER A 270 3.08 -7.93 13.45
C SER A 270 3.20 -7.54 14.93
N GLN A 271 2.33 -8.10 15.77
CA GLN A 271 2.44 -7.98 17.22
C GLN A 271 3.80 -8.49 17.74
N ASP A 272 4.47 -9.36 16.98
CA ASP A 272 5.79 -9.91 17.35
C ASP A 272 6.86 -8.83 17.53
N PHE A 273 6.65 -7.64 16.99
CA PHE A 273 7.63 -6.54 17.07
C PHE A 273 7.41 -5.61 18.26
N VAL A 274 6.36 -5.86 19.05
CA VAL A 274 6.13 -5.09 20.29
C VAL A 274 7.10 -5.61 21.34
N VAL A 275 7.98 -4.74 21.83
CA VAL A 275 9.05 -5.12 22.75
C VAL A 275 9.10 -4.19 23.95
N ASP A 276 9.59 -4.72 25.07
CA ASP A 276 9.94 -3.90 26.23
C ASP A 276 11.41 -3.43 26.11
N ALA A 277 11.87 -2.69 27.11
CA ALA A 277 13.22 -2.09 27.09
C ALA A 277 14.34 -3.14 27.07
N ILE A 278 14.10 -4.32 27.63
CA ILE A 278 15.09 -5.41 27.65
C ILE A 278 15.09 -6.09 26.27
N GLY A 279 13.91 -6.47 25.80
CA GLY A 279 13.74 -7.17 24.51
C GLY A 279 14.22 -6.35 23.32
N PHE A 280 14.17 -5.00 23.41
CA PHE A 280 14.66 -4.11 22.36
C PHE A 280 16.13 -4.41 21.98
N ASN A 281 16.95 -4.81 22.94
CA ASN A 281 18.36 -5.11 22.68
C ASN A 281 18.56 -6.41 21.88
N ASP A 282 17.65 -7.35 22.03
CA ASP A 282 17.71 -8.64 21.31
C ASP A 282 17.00 -8.56 19.95
N ARG A 283 15.87 -7.86 19.93
CA ARG A 283 15.07 -7.71 18.72
C ARG A 283 14.34 -6.37 18.77
N ASN A 284 14.61 -5.53 17.79
CA ASN A 284 13.90 -4.28 17.62
C ASN A 284 13.34 -4.20 16.21
N TYR A 285 12.43 -3.29 15.97
CA TYR A 285 11.81 -3.22 14.66
C TYR A 285 12.24 -2.00 13.84
N ILE A 286 13.39 -1.44 14.15
CA ILE A 286 13.92 -0.24 13.47
C ILE A 286 13.95 -0.44 11.95
N ASN A 287 14.51 -1.57 11.49
CA ASN A 287 14.60 -1.86 10.05
C ASN A 287 13.21 -1.97 9.42
N ILE A 288 12.31 -2.74 10.03
CA ILE A 288 10.94 -2.92 9.53
C ILE A 288 10.18 -1.60 9.55
N ASN A 289 10.28 -0.85 10.63
CA ASN A 289 9.66 0.48 10.73
C ASN A 289 10.12 1.39 9.59
N ALA A 290 11.43 1.43 9.35
CA ALA A 290 12.00 2.25 8.27
C ALA A 290 11.57 1.75 6.89
N HIS A 291 11.56 0.43 6.69
CA HIS A 291 11.15 -0.18 5.42
C HIS A 291 9.71 0.21 5.08
N GLU A 292 8.77 0.01 6.01
CA GLU A 292 7.36 0.30 5.78
C GLU A 292 7.10 1.81 5.62
N LEU A 293 7.86 2.64 6.34
CA LEU A 293 7.73 4.09 6.17
C LEU A 293 8.28 4.53 4.79
N ALA A 294 9.38 3.94 4.32
CA ALA A 294 9.95 4.29 3.00
C ALA A 294 8.95 4.01 1.88
N HIS A 295 8.16 2.95 2.01
CA HIS A 295 7.10 2.64 1.05
C HIS A 295 6.11 3.78 0.86
N GLN A 296 5.94 4.68 1.83
CA GLN A 296 5.00 5.78 1.69
C GLN A 296 5.36 6.71 0.51
N TRP A 297 6.64 6.73 0.11
CA TRP A 297 7.11 7.35 -1.13
C TRP A 297 7.24 6.32 -2.25
N PHE A 298 7.88 5.17 -1.96
CA PHE A 298 8.25 4.13 -2.94
C PHE A 298 7.28 2.94 -2.85
N GLY A 299 6.21 3.00 -3.59
CA GLY A 299 5.12 2.03 -3.57
C GLY A 299 3.77 2.72 -3.47
N ASN A 300 3.65 3.70 -2.58
CA ASN A 300 2.37 4.36 -2.30
C ASN A 300 2.20 5.64 -3.11
N MET A 301 3.12 6.62 -2.95
CA MET A 301 3.06 7.85 -3.76
C MET A 301 3.32 7.51 -5.23
N ILE A 302 4.40 6.79 -5.52
CA ILE A 302 4.68 6.26 -6.85
C ILE A 302 4.61 4.73 -6.78
N THR A 303 3.94 4.10 -7.73
CA THR A 303 3.68 2.65 -7.69
C THR A 303 4.21 1.99 -8.95
N ALA A 304 4.90 0.86 -8.81
CA ALA A 304 5.36 0.07 -9.95
C ALA A 304 4.19 -0.30 -10.85
N LYS A 305 4.34 -0.09 -12.15
CA LYS A 305 3.29 -0.34 -13.13
C LYS A 305 2.96 -1.82 -13.28
N SER A 306 3.95 -2.67 -13.01
CA SER A 306 3.79 -4.13 -13.14
C SER A 306 4.78 -4.85 -12.22
N GLY A 307 4.58 -6.16 -12.07
CA GLY A 307 5.44 -6.99 -11.23
C GLY A 307 6.92 -6.97 -11.65
N LYS A 308 7.23 -6.74 -12.92
CA LYS A 308 8.63 -6.67 -13.36
C LYS A 308 9.35 -5.43 -12.86
N ASP A 309 8.62 -4.43 -12.39
CA ASP A 309 9.18 -3.20 -11.84
C ASP A 309 9.05 -3.15 -10.31
N HIS A 310 8.63 -4.23 -9.67
CA HIS A 310 8.35 -4.29 -8.23
C HIS A 310 9.56 -3.92 -7.36
N TRP A 311 10.78 -4.14 -7.86
CA TRP A 311 12.00 -3.73 -7.16
C TRP A 311 12.06 -2.22 -6.90
N LEU A 312 11.33 -1.40 -7.69
CA LEU A 312 11.21 0.05 -7.45
C LEU A 312 10.50 0.38 -6.13
N GLN A 313 9.78 -0.58 -5.57
CA GLN A 313 9.16 -0.47 -4.25
C GLN A 313 10.08 -1.12 -3.21
N GLU A 314 10.30 -2.42 -3.33
CA GLU A 314 11.01 -3.21 -2.32
C GLU A 314 12.49 -2.87 -2.23
N GLY A 315 13.15 -2.65 -3.37
CA GLY A 315 14.58 -2.30 -3.39
C GLY A 315 14.82 -0.94 -2.73
N PHE A 316 13.98 0.06 -3.07
CA PHE A 316 14.08 1.37 -2.44
C PHE A 316 13.78 1.29 -0.94
N ALA A 317 12.70 0.61 -0.55
CA ALA A 317 12.35 0.50 0.87
C ALA A 317 13.46 -0.19 1.66
N SER A 318 14.03 -1.26 1.12
CA SER A 318 15.15 -1.99 1.75
C SER A 318 16.41 -1.12 1.85
N TYR A 319 16.73 -0.38 0.79
CA TYR A 319 17.92 0.48 0.79
C TYR A 319 17.77 1.63 1.80
N TYR A 320 16.60 2.26 1.84
CA TYR A 320 16.35 3.36 2.76
C TYR A 320 16.30 2.89 4.23
N ALA A 321 15.85 1.66 4.48
CA ALA A 321 15.96 1.06 5.81
C ALA A 321 17.43 0.90 6.23
N LEU A 322 18.31 0.46 5.33
CA LEU A 322 19.75 0.39 5.60
C LEU A 322 20.36 1.76 5.89
N LEU A 323 19.90 2.81 5.19
CA LEU A 323 20.39 4.18 5.44
C LEU A 323 19.97 4.68 6.82
N VAL A 324 18.77 4.29 7.30
CA VAL A 324 18.33 4.56 8.68
C VAL A 324 19.27 3.86 9.67
N GLU A 325 19.56 2.58 9.44
CA GLU A 325 20.46 1.82 10.31
C GLU A 325 21.87 2.44 10.32
N LYS A 326 22.34 2.91 9.15
CA LYS A 326 23.61 3.66 9.06
C LYS A 326 23.56 4.92 9.95
N LYS A 327 22.44 5.64 9.93
CA LYS A 327 22.25 6.86 10.74
C LYS A 327 22.26 6.54 12.24
N ILE A 328 21.63 5.45 12.64
CA ILE A 328 21.46 5.10 14.06
C ILE A 328 22.70 4.34 14.62
N PHE A 329 23.20 3.37 13.87
CA PHE A 329 24.24 2.43 14.32
C PHE A 329 25.62 2.71 13.74
N GLY A 330 25.75 3.62 12.79
CA GLY A 330 27.03 4.05 12.24
C GLY A 330 27.46 3.31 10.97
N LYS A 331 28.59 3.80 10.42
CA LYS A 331 29.11 3.35 9.13
C LYS A 331 29.58 1.88 9.17
N ASP A 332 30.18 1.45 10.27
CA ASP A 332 30.70 0.09 10.37
C ASP A 332 29.57 -0.94 10.35
N TYR A 333 28.46 -0.65 11.05
CA TYR A 333 27.26 -1.49 10.99
C TYR A 333 26.74 -1.57 9.55
N PHE A 334 26.61 -0.42 8.89
CA PHE A 334 26.15 -0.37 7.49
C PHE A 334 27.02 -1.21 6.57
N ASN A 335 28.36 -1.08 6.70
CA ASN A 335 29.30 -1.86 5.87
C ASN A 335 29.16 -3.36 6.13
N TYR A 336 28.93 -3.73 7.38
CA TYR A 336 28.71 -5.14 7.76
C TYR A 336 27.44 -5.69 7.12
N GLU A 337 26.35 -4.93 7.15
CA GLU A 337 25.09 -5.35 6.53
C GLU A 337 25.22 -5.44 5.00
N LEU A 338 25.94 -4.51 4.38
CA LEU A 338 26.26 -4.60 2.94
C LEU A 338 27.06 -5.87 2.62
N LEU A 339 28.05 -6.19 3.45
CA LEU A 339 28.85 -7.41 3.25
C LEU A 339 27.99 -8.67 3.37
N LYS A 340 27.09 -8.72 4.35
CA LYS A 340 26.13 -9.82 4.50
C LYS A 340 25.27 -9.94 3.24
N MET A 341 24.71 -8.83 2.79
CA MET A 341 23.88 -8.78 1.59
C MET A 341 24.64 -9.30 0.37
N ALA A 342 25.87 -8.84 0.16
CA ALA A 342 26.72 -9.27 -0.96
C ALA A 342 26.96 -10.78 -0.91
N LYS A 343 27.26 -11.34 0.27
CA LYS A 343 27.48 -12.79 0.44
C LYS A 343 26.21 -13.58 0.11
N GLU A 344 25.06 -13.13 0.59
CA GLU A 344 23.77 -13.78 0.29
C GLU A 344 23.45 -13.75 -1.21
N LEU A 345 23.63 -12.59 -1.84
CA LEU A 345 23.39 -12.42 -3.28
C LEU A 345 24.34 -13.31 -4.10
N LYS A 346 25.63 -13.36 -3.74
CA LYS A 346 26.62 -14.21 -4.39
C LYS A 346 26.26 -15.70 -4.24
N LYS A 347 25.79 -16.10 -3.07
CA LYS A 347 25.35 -17.50 -2.85
C LYS A 347 24.11 -17.80 -3.70
N ALA A 348 23.12 -16.91 -3.66
CA ALA A 348 21.85 -17.10 -4.38
C ALA A 348 22.05 -17.11 -5.90
N SER A 349 23.00 -16.33 -6.44
CA SER A 349 23.23 -16.25 -7.89
C SER A 349 23.59 -17.59 -8.54
N LYS A 350 23.96 -18.59 -7.75
CA LYS A 350 24.23 -19.94 -8.25
C LYS A 350 22.97 -20.68 -8.68
N THR A 351 21.81 -20.33 -8.11
CA THR A 351 20.54 -21.02 -8.36
C THR A 351 19.42 -20.08 -8.78
N ASP A 352 19.41 -18.84 -8.30
CA ASP A 352 18.42 -17.81 -8.66
C ASP A 352 18.98 -17.00 -9.84
N THR A 353 18.64 -17.44 -11.05
CA THR A 353 19.10 -16.82 -12.29
C THR A 353 18.06 -15.85 -12.89
N ILE A 354 16.93 -15.67 -12.23
CA ILE A 354 15.87 -14.80 -12.75
C ILE A 354 16.26 -13.33 -12.50
N PRO A 355 16.29 -12.49 -13.54
CA PRO A 355 16.64 -11.08 -13.38
C PRO A 355 15.66 -10.33 -12.47
N VAL A 356 16.12 -9.28 -11.81
CA VAL A 356 15.28 -8.43 -10.96
C VAL A 356 14.13 -7.77 -11.76
N LEU A 357 14.34 -7.54 -13.06
CA LEU A 357 13.32 -6.97 -13.96
C LEU A 357 12.39 -8.06 -14.52
N ASN A 358 11.97 -8.98 -13.69
CA ASN A 358 11.06 -10.06 -14.07
C ASN A 358 10.02 -10.23 -12.96
N ALA A 359 8.76 -10.29 -13.33
CA ALA A 359 7.66 -10.43 -12.35
C ALA A 359 7.74 -11.71 -11.51
N LYS A 360 8.53 -12.70 -11.94
CA LYS A 360 8.75 -13.95 -11.23
C LYS A 360 10.03 -13.94 -10.40
N ALA A 361 10.72 -12.80 -10.29
CA ALA A 361 11.94 -12.70 -9.49
C ALA A 361 11.62 -13.00 -8.01
N SER A 362 12.60 -13.54 -7.32
CA SER A 362 12.45 -13.93 -5.91
C SER A 362 12.35 -12.68 -5.01
N SER A 363 11.85 -12.85 -3.80
CA SER A 363 11.88 -11.79 -2.78
C SER A 363 13.32 -11.30 -2.56
N LEU A 364 14.28 -12.21 -2.51
CA LEU A 364 15.69 -11.84 -2.37
C LEU A 364 16.11 -10.86 -3.50
N SER A 365 15.68 -11.14 -4.73
CA SER A 365 16.00 -10.28 -5.87
C SER A 365 15.33 -8.93 -5.77
N PHE A 366 14.03 -8.87 -5.48
CA PHE A 366 13.33 -7.58 -5.37
C PHE A 366 13.91 -6.71 -4.24
N TYR A 367 14.11 -7.31 -3.07
CA TYR A 367 14.52 -6.59 -1.86
C TYR A 367 16.02 -6.32 -1.85
N LYS A 368 16.85 -7.39 -1.77
CA LYS A 368 18.27 -7.24 -1.53
C LYS A 368 19.05 -6.88 -2.79
N LYS A 369 18.75 -7.53 -3.93
CA LYS A 369 19.44 -7.20 -5.18
C LYS A 369 19.02 -5.81 -5.64
N GLY A 370 17.74 -5.43 -5.46
CA GLY A 370 17.27 -4.06 -5.72
C GLY A 370 17.99 -3.03 -4.87
N ALA A 371 18.10 -3.27 -3.55
CA ALA A 371 18.82 -2.38 -2.63
C ALA A 371 20.30 -2.28 -2.99
N TRP A 372 20.93 -3.41 -3.33
CA TRP A 372 22.32 -3.45 -3.75
C TRP A 372 22.56 -2.62 -5.02
N ALA A 373 21.67 -2.75 -6.01
CA ALA A 373 21.77 -1.99 -7.25
C ALA A 373 21.69 -0.47 -6.99
N LEU A 374 20.80 -0.05 -6.07
CA LEU A 374 20.68 1.36 -5.68
C LEU A 374 21.97 1.86 -4.98
N HIS A 375 22.55 1.02 -4.13
CA HIS A 375 23.80 1.37 -3.46
C HIS A 375 24.93 1.58 -4.49
N ILE A 376 25.12 0.63 -5.41
CA ILE A 376 26.15 0.74 -6.45
C ILE A 376 25.90 1.99 -7.33
N LEU A 377 24.67 2.22 -7.72
CA LEU A 377 24.30 3.40 -8.51
C LEU A 377 24.67 4.70 -7.77
N ARG A 378 24.30 4.78 -6.47
CA ARG A 378 24.56 5.96 -5.63
C ARG A 378 26.08 6.22 -5.51
N GLU A 379 26.87 5.16 -5.30
CA GLU A 379 28.33 5.27 -5.26
C GLU A 379 28.90 5.70 -6.63
N GLY A 380 28.35 5.15 -7.72
CA GLY A 380 28.84 5.41 -9.08
C GLY A 380 28.60 6.84 -9.57
N ILE A 381 27.45 7.45 -9.24
CA ILE A 381 27.10 8.80 -9.69
C ILE A 381 27.35 9.88 -8.62
N GLY A 382 27.63 9.44 -7.40
CA GLY A 382 27.82 10.33 -6.25
C GLY A 382 26.52 10.76 -5.58
N GLU A 383 26.60 10.99 -4.29
CA GLU A 383 25.45 11.28 -3.43
C GLU A 383 24.61 12.46 -3.91
N LYS A 384 25.27 13.55 -4.30
CA LYS A 384 24.59 14.79 -4.74
C LYS A 384 23.72 14.53 -6.00
N ASN A 385 24.29 13.83 -6.98
CA ASN A 385 23.57 13.50 -8.22
C ASN A 385 22.44 12.51 -7.95
N PHE A 386 22.68 11.50 -7.11
CA PHE A 386 21.67 10.52 -6.76
C PHE A 386 20.46 11.22 -6.11
N LYS A 387 20.68 12.05 -5.10
CA LYS A 387 19.60 12.78 -4.43
C LYS A 387 18.84 13.70 -5.37
N LYS A 388 19.55 14.38 -6.29
CA LYS A 388 18.91 15.25 -7.28
C LYS A 388 18.04 14.46 -8.24
N ALA A 389 18.54 13.36 -8.78
CA ALA A 389 17.79 12.49 -9.70
C ALA A 389 16.55 11.91 -8.99
N LEU A 390 16.72 11.44 -7.77
CA LEU A 390 15.63 10.87 -6.99
C LEU A 390 14.53 11.91 -6.72
N LYS A 391 14.92 13.11 -6.31
CA LYS A 391 13.97 14.19 -6.07
C LYS A 391 13.17 14.53 -7.33
N ASN A 392 13.85 14.59 -8.49
CA ASN A 392 13.18 14.80 -9.78
C ASN A 392 12.21 13.67 -10.08
N TYR A 393 12.66 12.41 -9.94
CA TYR A 393 11.85 11.23 -10.18
C TYR A 393 10.56 11.26 -9.34
N LEU A 394 10.68 11.47 -8.03
CA LEU A 394 9.53 11.52 -7.14
C LEU A 394 8.59 12.68 -7.49
N ASN A 395 9.11 13.85 -7.83
CA ASN A 395 8.27 15.01 -8.16
C ASN A 395 7.55 14.85 -9.51
N ASN A 396 8.24 14.30 -10.52
CA ASN A 396 7.68 14.15 -11.88
C ASN A 396 6.61 13.07 -11.94
N TYR A 397 6.71 12.07 -11.04
CA TYR A 397 5.80 10.91 -11.04
C TYR A 397 4.89 10.82 -9.82
N LYS A 398 4.73 11.91 -9.05
CA LYS A 398 3.81 11.93 -7.90
C LYS A 398 2.45 11.37 -8.25
N PHE A 399 2.00 10.39 -7.47
CA PHE A 399 0.68 9.75 -7.55
C PHE A 399 0.42 9.03 -8.87
N LYS A 400 1.50 8.65 -9.57
CA LYS A 400 1.45 7.91 -10.83
C LYS A 400 2.07 6.52 -10.68
N ASN A 401 1.91 5.73 -11.73
CA ASN A 401 2.57 4.43 -11.85
C ASN A 401 3.82 4.58 -12.72
N VAL A 402 4.87 3.83 -12.40
CA VAL A 402 6.22 3.99 -12.96
C VAL A 402 6.79 2.66 -13.43
N ILE A 403 7.73 2.74 -14.37
CA ILE A 403 8.57 1.62 -14.79
C ILE A 403 10.04 1.95 -14.49
N THR A 404 10.88 0.95 -14.55
CA THR A 404 12.33 1.11 -14.30
C THR A 404 12.94 2.21 -15.17
N ASP A 405 12.53 2.31 -16.44
CA ASP A 405 13.07 3.30 -17.35
C ASP A 405 12.73 4.75 -16.95
N ASP A 406 11.61 4.97 -16.26
CA ASP A 406 11.27 6.30 -15.74
C ASP A 406 12.32 6.77 -14.71
N PHE A 407 12.74 5.88 -13.83
CA PHE A 407 13.80 6.17 -12.85
C PHE A 407 15.16 6.39 -13.55
N LEU A 408 15.53 5.47 -14.45
CA LEU A 408 16.81 5.55 -15.15
C LEU A 408 16.91 6.79 -16.06
N ALA A 409 15.79 7.25 -16.60
CA ALA A 409 15.75 8.49 -17.39
C ALA A 409 16.15 9.69 -16.54
N GLU A 410 15.73 9.76 -15.27
CA GLU A 410 16.14 10.86 -14.39
C GLU A 410 17.64 10.77 -14.02
N ILE A 411 18.18 9.54 -13.91
CA ILE A 411 19.63 9.34 -13.72
C ILE A 411 20.42 9.90 -14.93
N LYS A 412 19.97 9.54 -16.15
CA LYS A 412 20.63 9.99 -17.40
C LYS A 412 20.63 11.51 -17.56
N LYS A 413 19.60 12.20 -17.10
CA LYS A 413 19.54 13.67 -17.17
C LYS A 413 20.59 14.36 -16.32
N ILE A 414 21.14 13.67 -15.33
CA ILE A 414 22.00 14.28 -14.30
C ILE A 414 23.43 13.75 -14.35
N SER A 415 23.64 12.56 -14.91
CA SER A 415 24.93 11.92 -14.94
C SER A 415 25.17 11.23 -16.27
N ASN A 416 26.45 10.94 -16.55
CA ASN A 416 26.84 10.16 -17.73
C ASN A 416 26.92 8.65 -17.41
N TYR A 417 26.27 8.22 -16.33
CA TYR A 417 26.26 6.81 -15.92
C TYR A 417 25.64 5.93 -17.01
N ASP A 418 26.34 4.84 -17.34
CA ASP A 418 25.85 3.90 -18.35
C ASP A 418 24.74 3.02 -17.73
N THR A 419 23.51 3.41 -17.95
CA THR A 419 22.35 2.69 -17.41
C THR A 419 22.09 1.35 -18.13
N ALA A 420 22.76 1.06 -19.26
CA ALA A 420 22.64 -0.23 -19.92
C ALA A 420 23.14 -1.37 -19.01
N ASN A 421 24.19 -1.09 -18.23
CA ASN A 421 24.73 -2.08 -17.28
C ASN A 421 23.88 -2.25 -16.02
N PHE A 422 22.88 -1.40 -15.81
CA PHE A 422 21.97 -1.50 -14.65
C PHE A 422 20.92 -2.59 -14.87
N LYS A 423 20.47 -2.79 -16.12
CA LYS A 423 19.42 -3.75 -16.48
C LYS A 423 19.95 -5.19 -16.57
#